data_2aeeb781ca9c7fa4a7671599041fb9cb
#
_entry.id   2aeeb781ca9c7fa4a7671599041fb9cb
#
_cell.length_a   1.000
_cell.length_b   1.000
_cell.length_c   1.000
_cell.angle_alpha   90.00
_cell.angle_beta   90.00
_cell.angle_gamma   90.00
#
_symmetry.space_group_name_H-M   'P 1'
#
loop_
_entity.id
_entity.type
_entity.pdbx_description
1 polymer ?
#
loop_
_entity_poly.entity_id
_entity_poly.type
_entity_poly.pdbx_seq_one_letter_code
_entity_poly.pdbx_strand_id
1 'polypeptide(L)' 'MFPIDNKIYIKIDNHWFDLTNYKDHPGGLSILKKYHLKNATIDFNLIRGHSDGFAEGKLAEFEIKNILLIVYLNLILKN' A
#
# COMPACT_ATOMS: atom_id res chain seq x y z
N MET A 1 -2.94 12.22 -18.24
CA MET A 1 -3.20 11.18 -17.23
C MET A 1 -2.03 11.08 -16.27
N PHE A 2 -2.33 11.02 -15.00
CA PHE A 2 -1.29 10.93 -13.98
C PHE A 2 -1.02 9.47 -13.64
N PRO A 3 0.22 9.10 -13.28
CA PRO A 3 0.56 7.70 -12.99
C PRO A 3 -0.19 7.12 -11.79
N ILE A 4 -0.84 7.95 -10.99
CA ILE A 4 -1.59 7.50 -9.81
C ILE A 4 -3.08 7.28 -10.08
N ASP A 5 -3.55 7.62 -11.30
CA ASP A 5 -4.97 7.45 -11.62
C ASP A 5 -5.33 5.97 -11.64
N ASN A 6 -6.43 5.63 -10.97
CA ASN A 6 -6.94 4.26 -10.89
C ASN A 6 -5.97 3.27 -10.23
N LYS A 7 -5.01 3.79 -9.48
CA LYS A 7 -4.07 2.96 -8.74
C LYS A 7 -4.36 3.02 -7.24
N ILE A 8 -3.84 2.03 -6.51
CA ILE A 8 -3.90 2.02 -5.05
C ILE A 8 -2.46 1.86 -4.55
N TYR A 9 -1.84 2.98 -4.21
CA TYR A 9 -0.48 3.01 -3.69
C TYR A 9 -0.51 3.33 -2.21
N ILE A 10 0.04 2.43 -1.38
CA ILE A 10 0.01 2.58 0.08
C ILE A 10 1.42 2.40 0.62
N LYS A 11 1.81 3.25 1.57
CA LYS A 11 3.11 3.15 2.22
C LYS A 11 2.98 2.43 3.57
N ILE A 12 3.82 1.41 3.77
CA ILE A 12 3.86 0.64 5.02
C ILE A 12 5.33 0.37 5.35
N ASP A 13 5.76 0.72 6.56
CA ASP A 13 7.13 0.50 7.04
C ASP A 13 8.19 1.05 6.07
N ASN A 14 7.95 2.25 5.56
CA ASN A 14 8.85 2.94 4.64
C ASN A 14 8.95 2.31 3.25
N HIS A 15 8.06 1.39 2.93
CA HIS A 15 7.99 0.77 1.60
C HIS A 15 6.66 1.09 0.95
N TRP A 16 6.68 1.32 -0.36
CA TRP A 16 5.46 1.56 -1.12
C TRP A 16 5.00 0.28 -1.79
N PHE A 17 3.68 0.08 -1.81
CA PHE A 17 3.07 -1.11 -2.40
C PHE A 17 1.99 -0.70 -3.39
N ASP A 18 1.97 -1.38 -4.55
CA ASP A 18 0.90 -1.21 -5.54
C ASP A 18 -0.13 -2.31 -5.31
N LEU A 19 -1.21 -1.97 -4.63
CA LEU A 19 -2.25 -2.92 -4.26
C LEU A 19 -3.46 -2.83 -5.18
N THR A 20 -3.30 -2.21 -6.34
CA THR A 20 -4.39 -2.01 -7.29
C THR A 20 -5.11 -3.31 -7.65
N ASN A 21 -4.35 -4.39 -7.81
CA ASN A 21 -4.89 -5.67 -8.25
C ASN A 21 -4.98 -6.70 -7.13
N TYR A 22 -4.83 -6.29 -5.89
CA TYR A 22 -4.92 -7.21 -4.75
C TYR A 22 -6.39 -7.44 -4.39
N LYS A 23 -7.05 -8.26 -5.19
CA LYS A 23 -8.50 -8.49 -5.07
C LYS A 23 -8.90 -9.43 -3.95
N ASP A 24 -7.97 -10.23 -3.47
CA ASP A 24 -8.24 -11.22 -2.42
C ASP A 24 -8.09 -10.64 -1.01
N HIS A 25 -7.89 -9.35 -0.90
CA HIS A 25 -7.74 -8.71 0.41
C HIS A 25 -9.03 -8.83 1.22
N PRO A 26 -8.97 -9.31 2.48
CA PRO A 26 -10.15 -9.32 3.34
C PRO A 26 -10.69 -7.89 3.51
N GLY A 27 -11.96 -7.70 3.26
CA GLY A 27 -12.56 -6.37 3.26
C GLY A 27 -12.60 -5.72 1.88
N GLY A 28 -11.92 -6.31 0.90
CA GLY A 28 -11.98 -5.88 -0.49
C GLY A 28 -11.15 -4.64 -0.80
N LEU A 29 -11.23 -4.20 -2.06
CA LEU A 29 -10.47 -3.05 -2.52
C LEU A 29 -10.95 -1.72 -1.92
N SER A 30 -12.21 -1.64 -1.49
CA SER A 30 -12.71 -0.39 -0.93
C SER A 30 -11.98 0.02 0.35
N ILE A 31 -11.57 -0.94 1.16
CA ILE A 31 -10.76 -0.69 2.34
C ILE A 31 -9.39 -0.14 1.93
N LEU A 32 -8.77 -0.74 0.92
CA LEU A 32 -7.45 -0.32 0.46
C LEU A 32 -7.47 1.08 -0.14
N LYS A 33 -8.54 1.42 -0.84
CA LYS A 33 -8.67 2.75 -1.45
C LYS A 33 -8.64 3.87 -0.44
N LYS A 34 -9.07 3.62 0.79
CA LYS A 34 -9.05 4.63 1.84
C LYS A 34 -7.64 5.06 2.21
N TYR A 35 -6.66 4.20 1.97
CA TYR A 35 -5.28 4.47 2.33
C TYR A 35 -4.42 4.89 1.14
N HIS A 36 -5.04 5.07 -0.02
CA HIS A 36 -4.29 5.47 -1.22
C HIS A 36 -3.49 6.75 -0.96
N LEU A 37 -2.20 6.72 -1.26
CA LEU A 37 -1.25 7.81 -1.07
C LEU A 37 -1.05 8.20 0.40
N LYS A 38 -1.30 7.27 1.32
CA LYS A 38 -1.12 7.48 2.75
C LYS A 38 -0.13 6.50 3.33
N ASN A 39 0.44 6.89 4.47
CA ASN A 39 1.28 5.98 5.27
C ASN A 39 0.36 5.22 6.22
N ALA A 40 0.16 3.95 5.97
CA ALA A 40 -0.74 3.11 6.74
C ALA A 40 -0.02 2.21 7.74
N THR A 41 1.23 2.52 8.05
CA THR A 41 2.06 1.67 8.91
C THR A 41 1.41 1.37 10.25
N ILE A 42 0.91 2.40 10.94
CA ILE A 42 0.33 2.21 12.26
C ILE A 42 -0.94 1.38 12.17
N ASP A 43 -1.84 1.74 11.26
CA ASP A 43 -3.10 1.02 11.12
C ASP A 43 -2.87 -0.42 10.69
N PHE A 44 -1.93 -0.65 9.78
CA PHE A 44 -1.59 -1.99 9.33
C PHE A 44 -1.11 -2.85 10.50
N ASN A 45 -0.22 -2.31 11.33
CA ASN A 45 0.36 -3.07 12.43
C ASN A 45 -0.62 -3.28 13.60
N LEU A 46 -1.64 -2.44 13.69
CA LEU A 46 -2.67 -2.60 14.73
C LEU A 46 -3.68 -3.69 14.39
N ILE A 47 -3.83 -4.04 13.14
CA ILE A 47 -4.77 -5.09 12.73
C ILE A 47 -4.16 -6.45 13.05
N ARG A 48 -4.86 -7.21 13.88
CA ARG A 48 -4.34 -8.44 14.44
C ARG A 48 -3.90 -9.46 13.39
N GLY A 49 -4.67 -9.58 12.32
CA GLY A 49 -4.34 -10.53 11.25
C GLY A 49 -3.08 -10.17 10.48
N HIS A 50 -2.59 -8.95 10.62
CA HIS A 50 -1.38 -8.50 9.94
C HIS A 50 -0.10 -8.80 10.73
N SER A 51 -0.23 -9.29 11.94
CA SER A 51 0.94 -9.50 12.81
C SER A 51 1.48 -10.92 12.76
N ASP A 52 0.90 -11.79 11.94
CA ASP A 52 1.28 -13.20 11.91
C ASP A 52 2.31 -13.55 10.82
N GLY A 53 2.82 -12.56 10.11
CA GLY A 53 3.79 -12.77 9.04
C GLY A 53 3.19 -13.13 7.69
N PHE A 54 1.96 -13.64 7.65
CA PHE A 54 1.31 -14.00 6.39
C PHE A 54 1.04 -12.76 5.55
N ALA A 55 0.47 -11.73 6.18
CA ALA A 55 0.16 -10.49 5.48
C ALA A 55 1.43 -9.80 4.97
N GLU A 56 2.52 -9.83 5.75
CA GLU A 56 3.78 -9.25 5.32
C GLU A 56 4.36 -9.99 4.12
N GLY A 57 4.32 -11.31 4.13
CA GLY A 57 4.78 -12.09 2.99
C GLY A 57 3.95 -11.84 1.75
N LYS A 58 2.64 -11.68 1.92
CA LYS A 58 1.76 -11.37 0.79
C LYS A 58 2.05 -9.99 0.23
N LEU A 59 2.29 -9.01 1.10
CA LEU A 59 2.63 -7.66 0.67
C LEU A 59 3.89 -7.61 -0.17
N ALA A 60 4.88 -8.42 0.17
CA ALA A 60 6.16 -8.40 -0.55
C ALA A 60 5.98 -8.60 -2.05
N GLU A 61 4.91 -9.30 -2.46
CA GLU A 61 4.63 -9.53 -3.87
C GLU A 61 4.23 -8.26 -4.60
N PHE A 62 3.80 -7.24 -3.88
CA PHE A 62 3.28 -6.01 -4.47
C PHE A 62 4.20 -4.82 -4.25
N GLU A 63 5.39 -5.03 -3.73
CA GLU A 63 6.28 -3.92 -3.43
C GLU A 63 6.74 -3.21 -4.69
N ILE A 64 6.66 -1.86 -4.66
CA ILE A 64 7.13 -1.02 -5.75
C ILE A 64 8.64 -0.87 -5.62
N LYS A 65 9.38 -1.18 -6.69
CA LYS A 65 10.84 -1.09 -6.70
C LYS A 65 11.36 -0.02 -7.64
N ASN A 66 10.49 0.63 -8.40
CA ASN A 66 10.86 1.73 -9.29
C ASN A 66 11.20 2.96 -8.44
N ILE A 67 12.49 3.33 -8.43
CA ILE A 67 12.98 4.42 -7.59
C ILE A 67 12.34 5.76 -7.93
N LEU A 68 12.14 6.04 -9.22
CA LEU A 68 11.53 7.30 -9.63
C LEU A 68 10.09 7.41 -9.13
N LEU A 69 9.35 6.30 -9.20
CA LEU A 69 7.99 6.27 -8.69
C LEU A 69 7.97 6.44 -7.18
N ILE A 70 8.89 5.80 -6.48
CA ILE A 70 8.98 5.92 -5.02
C ILE A 70 9.24 7.37 -4.61
N VAL A 71 10.16 8.05 -5.28
CA VAL A 71 10.46 9.46 -4.99
C VAL A 71 9.20 10.30 -5.22
N TYR A 72 8.53 10.09 -6.35
CA TYR A 72 7.31 10.83 -6.67
C TYR A 72 6.24 10.61 -5.60
N LEU A 73 6.02 9.36 -5.20
CA LEU A 73 5.01 9.03 -4.20
C LEU A 73 5.32 9.67 -2.84
N ASN A 74 6.61 9.70 -2.45
CA ASN A 74 6.99 10.35 -1.20
C ASN A 74 6.74 11.86 -1.24
N LEU A 75 6.84 12.48 -2.42
CA LEU A 75 6.57 13.91 -2.57
C LEU A 75 5.08 14.23 -2.44
N ILE A 76 4.21 13.30 -2.79
CA ILE A 76 2.76 13.53 -2.77
C ILE A 76 2.05 12.84 -1.62
N LEU A 77 2.80 12.25 -0.70
CA LEU A 77 2.24 11.55 0.47
C LEU A 77 1.27 12.45 1.22
N LYS A 78 0.08 11.93 1.54
CA LYS A 78 -1.03 12.73 2.05
C LYS A 78 -1.13 12.81 3.56
N ASN A 79 -0.31 12.11 4.29
CA ASN A 79 -0.35 12.25 5.75
C ASN A 79 1.03 12.55 6.36
#